data_89005abf901616924fe7880eb530ad18
#
_entry.id   89005abf901616924fe7880eb530ad18
#
_cell.length_a   1.000
_cell.length_b   1.000
_cell.length_c   1.000
_cell.angle_alpha   90.00
_cell.angle_beta   90.00
_cell.angle_gamma   90.00
#
_symmetry.space_group_name_H-M   'P 1'
#
loop_
_entity.id
_entity.type
_entity.pdbx_description
1 polymer ?
#
loop_
_entity_poly.entity_id
_entity_poly.type
_entity_poly.pdbx_seq_one_letter_code
_entity_poly.pdbx_strand_id
1 'polypeptide(L)'
;MNQLDKTMFRIRQLRGKCVLLTVDSGKCDEQCQKKLYYMRQVRLVQNKEMNRVERVWLIDDGEAPDPKILNEYKNSWFISAKDSEILDSIPAEISQHDHIYLIDPMGNLMMRFPKNPDPAKMVKDLKRLLQVSQMEHAMGSADTKH
;
A
#
# COMPACT_ATOMS: atom_id res chain seq x y z
N MET A 1 18.22 21.46 0.87
CA MET A 1 18.67 20.23 1.45
C MET A 1 17.74 19.09 1.04
N ASN A 2 18.31 18.06 0.45
CA ASN A 2 17.51 16.97 -0.14
C ASN A 2 17.16 15.89 0.87
N GLN A 3 16.53 16.31 1.94
CA GLN A 3 16.06 15.36 2.92
C GLN A 3 14.70 14.82 2.49
N LEU A 4 14.50 13.53 2.69
CA LEU A 4 13.20 12.94 2.54
C LEU A 4 12.27 13.53 3.59
N ASP A 5 11.04 13.85 3.23
CA ASP A 5 10.06 14.19 4.24
C ASP A 5 9.70 12.93 5.06
N LYS A 6 9.03 13.13 6.18
CA LYS A 6 8.74 12.04 7.11
C LYS A 6 7.92 10.93 6.47
N THR A 7 7.02 11.28 5.55
CA THR A 7 6.17 10.31 4.87
C THR A 7 7.00 9.41 3.98
N MET A 8 7.88 10.01 3.17
CA MET A 8 8.76 9.24 2.28
C MET A 8 9.70 8.33 3.08
N PHE A 9 10.22 8.83 4.19
CA PHE A 9 11.09 8.04 5.04
C PHE A 9 10.37 6.80 5.58
N ARG A 10 9.14 6.97 6.06
CA ARG A 10 8.36 5.84 6.61
C ARG A 10 8.02 4.82 5.54
N ILE A 11 7.68 5.27 4.34
CA ILE A 11 7.38 4.36 3.23
C ILE A 11 8.62 3.54 2.87
N ARG A 12 9.79 4.16 2.85
CA ARG A 12 11.05 3.45 2.55
C ARG A 12 11.37 2.36 3.56
N GLN A 13 10.91 2.50 4.79
CA GLN A 13 11.11 1.47 5.82
C GLN A 13 10.37 0.17 5.51
N LEU A 14 9.39 0.23 4.61
CA LEU A 14 8.61 -0.94 4.22
C LEU A 14 9.20 -1.70 3.04
N ARG A 15 10.35 -1.29 2.53
CA ARG A 15 11.04 -2.03 1.48
C ARG A 15 11.35 -3.44 1.95
N GLY A 16 11.23 -4.39 1.03
CA GLY A 16 11.35 -5.80 1.34
C GLY A 16 10.01 -6.50 1.42
N LYS A 17 8.91 -5.73 1.45
CA LYS A 17 7.57 -6.28 1.46
C LYS A 17 6.73 -5.64 0.36
N CYS A 18 5.71 -6.37 -0.11
CA CYS A 18 4.71 -5.80 -0.99
C CYS A 18 3.83 -4.86 -0.18
N VAL A 19 3.41 -3.75 -0.78
CA VAL A 19 2.58 -2.76 -0.08
C VAL A 19 1.28 -2.53 -0.84
N LEU A 20 0.17 -2.68 -0.14
CA LEU A 20 -1.13 -2.20 -0.58
C LEU A 20 -1.32 -0.82 0.02
N LEU A 21 -1.50 0.18 -0.83
CA LEU A 21 -1.51 1.58 -0.41
C LEU A 21 -2.79 2.25 -0.86
N THR A 22 -3.37 3.06 0.02
CA THR A 22 -4.46 3.94 -0.34
C THR A 22 -4.15 5.37 0.10
N VAL A 23 -4.62 6.33 -0.68
CA VAL A 23 -4.54 7.76 -0.35
C VAL A 23 -5.95 8.23 -0.10
N ASP A 24 -6.21 8.79 1.06
CA ASP A 24 -7.55 9.32 1.37
C ASP A 24 -7.50 10.34 2.50
N SER A 25 -8.63 11.03 2.68
CA SER A 25 -8.82 11.94 3.78
C SER A 25 -8.88 11.19 5.11
N GLY A 26 -8.42 11.83 6.18
CA GLY A 26 -8.57 11.28 7.52
C GLY A 26 -10.02 11.07 7.94
N LYS A 27 -10.96 11.78 7.32
CA LYS A 27 -12.39 11.57 7.59
C LYS A 27 -12.88 10.20 7.14
N CYS A 28 -12.22 9.63 6.18
CA CYS A 28 -12.46 8.29 5.66
C CYS A 28 -13.96 7.99 5.49
N ASP A 29 -14.53 8.43 4.38
CA ASP A 29 -15.93 8.19 4.03
C ASP A 29 -16.17 6.71 3.72
N GLU A 30 -17.38 6.36 3.27
CA GLU A 30 -17.71 4.98 2.95
C GLU A 30 -16.78 4.37 1.92
N GLN A 31 -16.41 5.14 0.91
CA GLN A 31 -15.52 4.64 -0.14
C GLN A 31 -14.12 4.37 0.41
N CYS A 32 -13.63 5.25 1.27
CA CYS A 32 -12.35 5.05 1.95
C CYS A 32 -12.38 3.78 2.79
N GLN A 33 -13.41 3.60 3.59
CA GLN A 33 -13.56 2.42 4.44
C GLN A 33 -13.65 1.14 3.61
N LYS A 34 -14.30 1.20 2.46
CA LYS A 34 -14.40 0.08 1.54
C LYS A 34 -13.03 -0.33 1.01
N LYS A 35 -12.16 0.65 0.68
CA LYS A 35 -10.80 0.37 0.25
C LYS A 35 -10.01 -0.31 1.38
N LEU A 36 -10.11 0.18 2.59
CA LEU A 36 -9.42 -0.43 3.73
C LEU A 36 -9.89 -1.86 3.95
N TYR A 37 -11.17 -2.10 3.79
CA TYR A 37 -11.75 -3.44 3.91
C TYR A 37 -11.19 -4.38 2.83
N TYR A 38 -11.17 -3.95 1.57
CA TYR A 38 -10.62 -4.77 0.49
C TYR A 38 -9.14 -5.07 0.71
N MET A 39 -8.36 -4.07 1.13
CA MET A 39 -6.95 -4.27 1.40
C MET A 39 -6.72 -5.33 2.47
N ARG A 40 -7.53 -5.30 3.53
CA ARG A 40 -7.46 -6.30 4.60
C ARG A 40 -7.81 -7.70 4.09
N GLN A 41 -8.92 -7.82 3.36
CA GLN A 41 -9.38 -9.12 2.88
C GLN A 41 -8.43 -9.71 1.85
N VAL A 42 -7.95 -8.91 0.92
CA VAL A 42 -7.02 -9.36 -0.11
C VAL A 42 -5.72 -9.86 0.52
N ARG A 43 -5.25 -9.19 1.57
CA ARG A 43 -4.06 -9.62 2.30
C ARG A 43 -4.30 -10.93 3.05
N LEU A 44 -5.41 -11.05 3.76
CA LEU A 44 -5.73 -12.25 4.56
C LEU A 44 -5.81 -13.51 3.70
N VAL A 45 -6.32 -13.39 2.48
CA VAL A 45 -6.44 -14.54 1.58
C VAL A 45 -5.08 -15.10 1.16
N GLN A 46 -4.00 -14.34 1.32
CA GLN A 46 -2.66 -14.83 0.99
C GLN A 46 -2.13 -15.85 2.00
N ASN A 47 -2.86 -16.09 3.08
CA ASN A 47 -2.54 -17.12 4.08
C ASN A 47 -1.13 -16.95 4.63
N LYS A 48 -0.28 -17.96 4.47
CA LYS A 48 1.09 -17.93 5.01
C LYS A 48 1.95 -16.81 4.43
N GLU A 49 1.57 -16.27 3.28
CA GLU A 49 2.33 -15.19 2.65
C GLU A 49 1.90 -13.81 3.12
N MET A 50 0.85 -13.71 3.95
CA MET A 50 0.31 -12.41 4.33
C MET A 50 1.29 -11.53 5.11
N ASN A 51 2.28 -12.13 5.79
CA ASN A 51 3.29 -11.36 6.50
C ASN A 51 4.27 -10.65 5.57
N ARG A 52 4.24 -10.97 4.28
CA ARG A 52 5.03 -10.29 3.25
C ARG A 52 4.30 -9.10 2.65
N VAL A 53 3.11 -8.80 3.14
CA VAL A 53 2.27 -7.70 2.64
C VAL A 53 2.01 -6.71 3.76
N GLU A 54 2.34 -5.45 3.51
CA GLU A 54 2.01 -4.35 4.41
C GLU A 54 0.87 -3.55 3.81
N ARG A 55 0.08 -2.92 4.67
CA ARG A 55 -1.02 -2.05 4.25
C ARG A 55 -0.74 -0.65 4.75
N VAL A 56 -0.90 0.33 3.87
CA VAL A 56 -0.61 1.74 4.17
C VAL A 56 -1.79 2.60 3.78
N TRP A 57 -2.20 3.46 4.69
CA TRP A 57 -3.15 4.52 4.41
C TRP A 57 -2.41 5.85 4.56
N LEU A 58 -2.18 6.52 3.43
CA LEU A 58 -1.63 7.86 3.41
C LEU A 58 -2.77 8.85 3.60
N ILE A 59 -2.72 9.60 4.68
CA ILE A 59 -3.75 10.59 5.01
C ILE A 59 -3.30 11.91 4.41
N ASP A 60 -4.00 12.37 3.38
CA ASP A 60 -3.55 13.50 2.57
C ASP A 60 -4.03 14.86 3.07
N ASP A 61 -4.74 14.91 4.18
CA ASP A 61 -5.19 16.15 4.79
C ASP A 61 -4.89 16.17 6.29
N GLY A 62 -5.32 17.23 6.97
CA GLY A 62 -5.11 17.38 8.40
C GLY A 62 -6.22 16.78 9.27
N GLU A 63 -7.14 16.04 8.68
CA GLU A 63 -8.25 15.46 9.42
C GLU A 63 -7.81 14.25 10.23
N ALA A 64 -8.24 14.19 11.49
CA ALA A 64 -7.92 13.06 12.36
C ALA A 64 -8.87 11.90 12.08
N PRO A 65 -8.34 10.68 11.86
CA PRO A 65 -9.19 9.51 11.66
C PRO A 65 -10.03 9.17 12.88
N ASP A 66 -11.20 8.59 12.63
CA ASP A 66 -12.06 8.09 13.71
C ASP A 66 -11.31 6.96 14.44
N PRO A 67 -11.21 7.02 15.78
CA PRO A 67 -10.56 5.97 16.56
C PRO A 67 -11.13 4.57 16.31
N LYS A 68 -12.40 4.47 15.95
CA LYS A 68 -13.03 3.18 15.63
C LYS A 68 -12.42 2.57 14.38
N ILE A 69 -12.15 3.41 13.37
CA ILE A 69 -11.54 2.95 12.12
C ILE A 69 -10.09 2.54 12.37
N LEU A 70 -9.35 3.33 13.13
CA LEU A 70 -7.97 3.00 13.47
C LEU A 70 -7.90 1.66 14.22
N ASN A 71 -8.82 1.42 15.14
CA ASN A 71 -8.84 0.18 15.89
C ASN A 71 -9.21 -1.02 15.01
N GLU A 72 -10.16 -0.85 14.10
CA GLU A 72 -10.58 -1.93 13.20
C GLU A 72 -9.45 -2.35 12.27
N TYR A 73 -8.64 -1.38 11.82
CA TYR A 73 -7.55 -1.65 10.88
C TYR A 73 -6.18 -1.47 11.53
N LYS A 74 -6.05 -1.80 12.80
CA LYS A 74 -4.87 -1.52 13.62
C LYS A 74 -3.58 -2.14 13.13
N ASN A 75 -3.63 -3.14 12.27
CA ASN A 75 -2.44 -3.76 11.70
C ASN A 75 -1.99 -3.08 10.41
N SER A 76 -2.57 -1.94 10.09
CA SER A 76 -2.18 -1.10 8.95
C SER A 76 -1.29 0.04 9.43
N TRP A 77 -0.56 0.64 8.49
CA TRP A 77 0.20 1.85 8.75
C TRP A 77 -0.65 3.06 8.39
N PHE A 78 -0.78 3.99 9.35
CA PHE A 78 -1.50 5.25 9.15
C PHE A 78 -0.46 6.34 9.12
N ILE A 79 -0.22 6.92 7.94
CA ILE A 79 0.88 7.85 7.75
C ILE A 79 0.34 9.16 7.23
N SER A 80 0.63 10.26 7.95
CA SER A 80 0.28 11.59 7.46
C SER A 80 1.08 11.90 6.21
N ALA A 81 0.39 12.30 5.16
CA ALA A 81 1.01 12.68 3.90
C ALA A 81 0.64 14.10 3.50
N LYS A 82 0.07 14.87 4.42
CA LYS A 82 -0.26 16.27 4.15
C LYS A 82 1.01 17.01 3.74
N ASP A 83 0.94 17.66 2.59
CA ASP A 83 2.05 18.41 2.01
C ASP A 83 3.29 17.56 1.68
N SER A 84 3.15 16.23 1.63
CA SER A 84 4.26 15.36 1.25
C SER A 84 4.43 15.32 -0.26
N GLU A 85 5.68 15.38 -0.71
CA GLU A 85 6.02 15.27 -2.13
C GLU A 85 5.69 13.91 -2.72
N ILE A 86 5.56 12.88 -1.88
CA ILE A 86 5.26 11.54 -2.37
C ILE A 86 3.93 11.50 -3.13
N LEU A 87 2.99 12.38 -2.77
CA LEU A 87 1.70 12.45 -3.44
C LEU A 87 1.84 12.82 -4.91
N ASP A 88 2.88 13.57 -5.26
CA ASP A 88 3.13 13.98 -6.65
C ASP A 88 3.56 12.81 -7.53
N SER A 89 4.07 11.75 -6.94
CA SER A 89 4.54 10.57 -7.68
C SER A 89 3.49 9.46 -7.77
N ILE A 90 2.32 9.65 -7.18
CA ILE A 90 1.24 8.67 -7.21
C ILE A 90 0.24 9.02 -8.30
N PRO A 91 0.19 8.25 -9.39
CA PRO A 91 -0.64 8.60 -10.56
C PRO A 91 -2.12 8.34 -10.33
N ALA A 92 -2.96 9.19 -10.93
CA ALA A 92 -4.40 9.01 -10.95
C ALA A 92 -4.97 9.73 -12.16
N GLU A 93 -6.04 9.17 -12.74
CA GLU A 93 -6.71 9.84 -13.85
C GLU A 93 -7.53 11.03 -13.35
N ILE A 94 -8.26 10.84 -12.26
CA ILE A 94 -9.12 11.87 -11.68
C ILE A 94 -8.70 12.17 -10.26
N SER A 95 -8.70 11.16 -9.38
CA SER A 95 -8.37 11.34 -7.98
C SER A 95 -7.60 10.14 -7.43
N GLN A 96 -6.58 10.43 -6.62
CA GLN A 96 -5.84 9.38 -5.91
C GLN A 96 -6.75 8.61 -4.96
N HIS A 97 -7.83 9.22 -4.49
CA HIS A 97 -8.81 8.57 -3.61
C HIS A 97 -9.58 7.45 -4.30
N ASP A 98 -9.55 7.39 -5.63
CA ASP A 98 -10.26 6.36 -6.37
C ASP A 98 -9.56 5.00 -6.37
N HIS A 99 -8.31 4.94 -6.01
CA HIS A 99 -7.49 3.76 -6.28
C HIS A 99 -6.88 3.13 -5.02
N ILE A 100 -6.64 1.83 -5.11
CA ILE A 100 -5.71 1.11 -4.25
C ILE A 100 -4.48 0.85 -5.13
N TYR A 101 -3.30 1.06 -4.58
CA TYR A 101 -2.03 0.93 -5.29
C TYR A 101 -1.28 -0.29 -4.79
N LEU A 102 -0.53 -0.93 -5.68
CA LEU A 102 0.29 -2.08 -5.34
C LEU A 102 1.75 -1.74 -5.61
N ILE A 103 2.58 -1.87 -4.57
CA ILE A 103 4.00 -1.53 -4.61
C ILE A 103 4.79 -2.80 -4.33
N ASP A 104 5.84 -3.04 -5.13
CA ASP A 104 6.67 -4.22 -4.96
C ASP A 104 7.70 -4.05 -3.82
N PRO A 105 8.42 -5.11 -3.43
CA PRO A 105 9.38 -5.03 -2.34
C PRO A 105 10.54 -4.07 -2.59
N MET A 106 10.82 -3.70 -3.83
CA MET A 106 11.86 -2.74 -4.16
C MET A 106 11.37 -1.29 -4.08
N GLY A 107 10.09 -1.09 -3.83
CA GLY A 107 9.51 0.24 -3.72
C GLY A 107 8.93 0.77 -5.03
N ASN A 108 8.82 -0.07 -6.06
CA ASN A 108 8.27 0.35 -7.34
C ASN A 108 6.76 0.22 -7.35
N LEU A 109 6.09 1.27 -7.85
CA LEU A 109 4.66 1.22 -8.07
C LEU A 109 4.36 0.33 -9.26
N MET A 110 3.69 -0.79 -9.02
CA MET A 110 3.43 -1.79 -10.05
C MET A 110 2.12 -1.60 -10.76
N MET A 111 1.07 -1.23 -10.03
CA MET A 111 -0.24 -1.03 -10.63
C MET A 111 -1.16 -0.28 -9.69
N ARG A 112 -2.23 0.24 -10.24
CA ARG A 112 -3.35 0.77 -9.46
C ARG A 112 -4.61 0.03 -9.86
N PHE A 113 -5.44 -0.26 -8.87
CA PHE A 113 -6.73 -0.89 -9.14
C PHE A 113 -7.75 0.19 -9.49
N PRO A 114 -8.71 -0.09 -10.37
CA PRO A 114 -9.72 0.90 -10.72
C PRO A 114 -10.66 1.20 -9.55
N LYS A 115 -11.39 2.28 -9.67
CA LYS A 115 -12.47 2.57 -8.73
C LYS A 115 -13.45 1.40 -8.76
N ASN A 116 -13.91 0.97 -7.59
CA ASN A 116 -14.78 -0.22 -7.45
C ASN A 116 -14.09 -1.47 -8.02
N PRO A 117 -12.93 -1.86 -7.50
CA PRO A 117 -12.17 -2.97 -8.05
C PRO A 117 -12.85 -4.31 -7.78
N ASP A 118 -12.51 -5.31 -8.59
CA ASP A 118 -12.91 -6.69 -8.37
C ASP A 118 -11.95 -7.32 -7.35
N PRO A 119 -12.41 -7.68 -6.15
CA PRO A 119 -11.53 -8.26 -5.14
C PRO A 119 -10.84 -9.55 -5.60
N ALA A 120 -11.50 -10.37 -6.40
CA ALA A 120 -10.91 -11.60 -6.91
C ALA A 120 -9.69 -11.30 -7.79
N LYS A 121 -9.78 -10.26 -8.60
CA LYS A 121 -8.65 -9.84 -9.42
C LYS A 121 -7.52 -9.28 -8.58
N MET A 122 -7.84 -8.52 -7.53
CA MET A 122 -6.85 -8.00 -6.61
C MET A 122 -6.07 -9.14 -5.95
N VAL A 123 -6.76 -10.17 -5.49
CA VAL A 123 -6.16 -11.35 -4.88
C VAL A 123 -5.17 -12.00 -5.85
N LYS A 124 -5.59 -12.17 -7.09
CA LYS A 124 -4.79 -12.81 -8.13
C LYS A 124 -3.55 -12.01 -8.45
N ASP A 125 -3.69 -10.69 -8.60
CA ASP A 125 -2.58 -9.82 -8.93
C ASP A 125 -1.55 -9.76 -7.80
N LEU A 126 -2.02 -9.67 -6.56
CA LEU A 126 -1.13 -9.68 -5.41
C LEU A 126 -0.38 -11.00 -5.29
N LYS A 127 -1.09 -12.11 -5.46
CA LYS A 127 -0.47 -13.45 -5.41
C LYS A 127 0.62 -13.59 -6.45
N ARG A 128 0.37 -13.09 -7.66
CA ARG A 128 1.36 -13.13 -8.74
C ARG A 128 2.59 -12.31 -8.38
N LEU A 129 2.40 -11.12 -7.83
CA LEU A 129 3.52 -10.28 -7.43
C LEU A 129 4.35 -10.95 -6.34
N LEU A 130 3.70 -11.57 -5.36
CA LEU A 130 4.41 -12.29 -4.30
C LEU A 130 5.25 -13.44 -4.85
N GLN A 131 4.75 -14.16 -5.85
CA GLN A 131 5.47 -15.25 -6.48
C GLN A 131 6.68 -14.74 -7.26
N VAL A 132 6.50 -13.68 -8.04
CA VAL A 132 7.59 -13.09 -8.84
C VAL A 132 8.66 -12.52 -7.90
N SER A 133 8.27 -11.82 -6.86
CA SER A 133 9.20 -11.25 -5.90
C SER A 133 10.02 -12.31 -5.19
N GLN A 134 9.42 -13.46 -4.89
CA GLN A 134 10.11 -14.57 -4.26
C GLN A 134 11.16 -15.15 -5.20
N MET A 135 10.82 -15.30 -6.47
CA MET A 135 11.76 -15.79 -7.49
C MET A 135 12.93 -14.82 -7.67
N GLU A 136 12.64 -13.54 -7.78
CA GLU A 136 13.68 -12.51 -7.91
C GLU A 136 14.61 -12.49 -6.70
N HIS A 137 14.06 -12.63 -5.51
CA HIS A 137 14.86 -12.69 -4.29
C HIS A 137 15.79 -13.89 -4.29
N ALA A 138 15.30 -15.07 -4.67
CA ALA A 138 16.10 -16.28 -4.75
C ALA A 138 17.23 -16.14 -5.78
N MET A 139 16.93 -15.57 -6.94
CA MET A 139 17.94 -15.33 -7.97
C MET A 139 18.94 -14.28 -7.52
N GLY A 140 18.49 -13.20 -6.89
CA GLY A 140 19.36 -12.16 -6.36
C GLY A 140 20.28 -12.68 -5.27
N SER A 141 19.79 -13.56 -4.42
CA SER A 141 20.59 -14.18 -3.37
C SER A 141 21.68 -15.06 -3.96
N ALA A 142 21.38 -15.78 -5.04
CA ALA A 142 22.37 -16.59 -5.74
C ALA A 142 23.46 -15.71 -6.34
N ASP A 143 23.07 -14.59 -6.94
CA ASP A 143 24.01 -13.65 -7.57
C ASP A 143 24.90 -12.98 -6.55
N THR A 144 24.38 -12.67 -5.38
CA THR A 144 25.15 -11.97 -4.33
C THR A 144 26.16 -12.85 -3.62
N LYS A 145 26.11 -14.14 -3.84
CA LYS A 145 27.08 -15.07 -3.24
C LYS A 145 28.41 -15.13 -3.98
N HIS A 146 28.51 -14.44 -5.06
CA HIS A 146 29.74 -14.43 -5.86
C HIS A 146 30.79 -13.47 -5.38
#